data_165b54c202707a75484fb04569d5d65e
#
_entry.id   165b54c202707a75484fb04569d5d65e
#
_cell.length_a   1.000
_cell.length_b   1.000
_cell.length_c   1.000
_cell.angle_alpha   90.00
_cell.angle_beta   90.00
_cell.angle_gamma   90.00
#
_symmetry.space_group_name_H-M   'P 1'
#
loop_
_entity.id
_entity.type
_entity.pdbx_description
1 polymer ?
#
loop_
_entity_poly.entity_id
_entity_poly.type
_entity_poly.pdbx_seq_one_letter_code
_entity_poly.pdbx_strand_id
1 'polypeptide(L)'
;QHMVVVAQQHALARAAAAEQALADLAGNPRGRLRIHAMTSLGQRYVIPSISGYHKRYPEVAVELTLAQRIPDMLEEGYDVSLVVARELPDSGLIYRQLGSTFSILCASPAYLDKYGLPQHPGDLLNHACLQLVSPISPLIEWALEGPEGQTVIPVRSNFQVNVAEAMLTAVREGMGIGVLPIYSAVDALRAGTIVRVLPQHRLQNMGVYALYPSRQYLDAKISTWVDWMHETVDKTLQEDHQALERLGSLR
;
A
#
# COMPACT_ATOMS: atom_id res chain seq x y z
N GLN A 1 -46.59 7.81 -14.18
CA GLN A 1 -45.50 6.90 -14.63
C GLN A 1 -44.24 7.04 -13.77
N HIS A 2 -43.78 8.25 -13.39
CA HIS A 2 -42.57 8.46 -12.61
C HIS A 2 -42.62 7.86 -11.19
N MET A 3 -43.80 7.94 -10.52
CA MET A 3 -44.02 7.42 -9.17
C MET A 3 -44.01 5.87 -9.10
N VAL A 4 -44.43 5.18 -10.17
CA VAL A 4 -44.41 3.72 -10.26
C VAL A 4 -42.97 3.19 -10.43
N VAL A 5 -42.15 3.89 -11.22
CA VAL A 5 -40.72 3.54 -11.42
C VAL A 5 -39.92 3.70 -10.11
N VAL A 6 -40.17 4.77 -9.36
CA VAL A 6 -39.53 5.00 -8.06
C VAL A 6 -39.94 3.96 -7.02
N ALA A 7 -41.24 3.60 -6.97
CA ALA A 7 -41.73 2.56 -6.06
C ALA A 7 -41.17 1.17 -6.42
N GLN A 8 -40.99 0.89 -7.70
CA GLN A 8 -40.40 -0.37 -8.17
C GLN A 8 -38.88 -0.45 -7.87
N GLN A 9 -38.14 0.67 -7.98
CA GLN A 9 -36.76 0.75 -7.59
C GLN A 9 -36.58 0.56 -6.06
N HIS A 10 -37.45 1.16 -5.24
CA HIS A 10 -37.41 0.96 -3.80
C HIS A 10 -37.77 -0.48 -3.38
N ALA A 11 -38.72 -1.14 -4.06
CA ALA A 11 -39.04 -2.53 -3.80
C ALA A 11 -37.89 -3.48 -4.16
N LEU A 12 -37.23 -3.26 -5.30
CA LEU A 12 -36.05 -4.02 -5.72
C LEU A 12 -34.87 -3.81 -4.76
N ALA A 13 -34.65 -2.59 -4.30
CA ALA A 13 -33.59 -2.30 -3.34
C ALA A 13 -33.84 -2.98 -1.97
N ARG A 14 -35.09 -3.03 -1.51
CA ARG A 14 -35.50 -3.75 -0.27
C ARG A 14 -35.35 -5.26 -0.41
N ALA A 15 -35.73 -5.82 -1.55
CA ALA A 15 -35.56 -7.26 -1.82
C ALA A 15 -34.07 -7.63 -1.83
N ALA A 16 -33.22 -6.85 -2.52
CA ALA A 16 -31.79 -7.06 -2.54
C ALA A 16 -31.15 -6.96 -1.15
N ALA A 17 -31.59 -5.99 -0.33
CA ALA A 17 -31.12 -5.85 1.05
C ALA A 17 -31.51 -7.02 1.95
N ALA A 18 -32.73 -7.54 1.80
CA ALA A 18 -33.20 -8.71 2.55
C ALA A 18 -32.47 -9.99 2.14
N GLU A 19 -32.23 -10.17 0.85
CA GLU A 19 -31.41 -11.27 0.34
C GLU A 19 -29.97 -11.20 0.80
N GLN A 20 -29.39 -10.01 0.86
CA GLN A 20 -28.03 -9.79 1.39
C GLN A 20 -27.98 -10.18 2.88
N ALA A 21 -28.94 -9.72 3.68
CA ALA A 21 -29.01 -10.05 5.10
C ALA A 21 -29.13 -11.57 5.36
N LEU A 22 -29.86 -12.28 4.52
CA LEU A 22 -29.97 -13.75 4.60
C LEU A 22 -28.65 -14.44 4.21
N ALA A 23 -27.95 -13.93 3.21
CA ALA A 23 -26.63 -14.45 2.80
C ALA A 23 -25.58 -14.21 3.89
N ASP A 24 -25.61 -13.04 4.53
CA ASP A 24 -24.71 -12.69 5.63
C ASP A 24 -24.95 -13.60 6.84
N LEU A 25 -26.21 -13.93 7.15
CA LEU A 25 -26.58 -14.93 8.17
C LEU A 25 -26.09 -16.35 7.83
N ALA A 26 -26.06 -16.69 6.55
CA ALA A 26 -25.55 -17.98 6.06
C ALA A 26 -24.02 -18.01 5.89
N GLY A 27 -23.31 -16.90 6.11
CA GLY A 27 -21.88 -16.78 5.91
C GLY A 27 -21.42 -16.86 4.45
N ASN A 28 -22.34 -16.70 3.47
CA ASN A 28 -22.07 -16.74 2.04
C ASN A 28 -21.92 -15.33 1.47
N PRO A 29 -20.67 -14.84 1.24
CA PRO A 29 -20.46 -13.51 0.70
C PRO A 29 -20.90 -13.43 -0.77
N ARG A 30 -21.64 -12.37 -1.13
CA ARG A 30 -22.10 -12.10 -2.49
C ARG A 30 -22.29 -10.60 -2.73
N GLY A 31 -22.47 -10.23 -4.00
CA GLY A 31 -22.72 -8.86 -4.41
C GLY A 31 -21.44 -8.11 -4.71
N ARG A 32 -21.48 -6.77 -4.71
CA ARG A 32 -20.36 -5.90 -5.09
C ARG A 32 -19.55 -5.50 -3.86
N LEU A 33 -18.26 -5.75 -3.90
CA LEU A 33 -17.26 -5.30 -2.92
C LEU A 33 -16.46 -4.15 -3.52
N ARG A 34 -16.64 -2.94 -2.97
CA ARG A 34 -15.95 -1.73 -3.43
C ARG A 34 -14.73 -1.46 -2.58
N ILE A 35 -13.57 -1.61 -3.19
CA ILE A 35 -12.27 -1.51 -2.54
C ILE A 35 -11.55 -0.25 -3.02
N HIS A 36 -11.05 0.52 -2.09
CA HIS A 36 -10.02 1.53 -2.33
C HIS A 36 -8.66 0.97 -1.87
N ALA A 37 -7.58 1.29 -2.59
CA ALA A 37 -6.23 1.02 -2.12
C ALA A 37 -5.26 2.11 -2.58
N MET A 38 -4.25 2.41 -1.77
CA MET A 38 -3.10 3.17 -2.25
C MET A 38 -2.47 2.44 -3.43
N THR A 39 -2.08 3.19 -4.47
CA THR A 39 -1.74 2.65 -5.80
C THR A 39 -0.77 1.47 -5.73
N SER A 40 0.36 1.65 -5.07
CA SER A 40 1.39 0.62 -4.96
C SER A 40 0.92 -0.62 -4.18
N LEU A 41 0.14 -0.43 -3.10
CA LEU A 41 -0.47 -1.53 -2.34
C LEU A 41 -1.47 -2.31 -3.19
N GLY A 42 -2.31 -1.59 -3.93
CA GLY A 42 -3.31 -2.19 -4.79
C GLY A 42 -2.68 -3.07 -5.85
N GLN A 43 -1.64 -2.58 -6.51
CA GLN A 43 -0.90 -3.32 -7.53
C GLN A 43 -0.16 -4.53 -6.95
N ARG A 44 0.50 -4.38 -5.81
CA ARG A 44 1.36 -5.42 -5.23
C ARG A 44 0.56 -6.51 -4.50
N TYR A 45 -0.48 -6.14 -3.76
CA TYR A 45 -1.15 -7.07 -2.85
C TYR A 45 -2.61 -7.32 -3.21
N VAL A 46 -3.38 -6.28 -3.60
CA VAL A 46 -4.82 -6.44 -3.83
C VAL A 46 -5.09 -7.20 -5.12
N ILE A 47 -4.54 -6.73 -6.25
CA ILE A 47 -4.79 -7.34 -7.57
C ILE A 47 -4.38 -8.82 -7.59
N PRO A 48 -3.19 -9.25 -7.13
CA PRO A 48 -2.83 -10.67 -7.08
C PRO A 48 -3.76 -11.50 -6.19
N SER A 49 -4.27 -10.92 -5.11
CA SER A 49 -5.17 -11.61 -4.17
C SER A 49 -6.57 -11.84 -4.71
N ILE A 50 -7.05 -10.98 -5.64
CA ILE A 50 -8.41 -11.07 -6.20
C ILE A 50 -8.66 -12.43 -6.88
N SER A 51 -7.68 -12.94 -7.63
CA SER A 51 -7.83 -14.23 -8.33
C SER A 51 -8.10 -15.40 -7.39
N GLY A 52 -7.38 -15.47 -6.26
CA GLY A 52 -7.61 -16.47 -5.22
C GLY A 52 -8.94 -16.28 -4.49
N TYR A 53 -9.26 -15.05 -4.18
CA TYR A 53 -10.52 -14.69 -3.54
C TYR A 53 -11.75 -15.07 -4.38
N HIS A 54 -11.75 -14.76 -5.68
CA HIS A 54 -12.84 -15.12 -6.60
C HIS A 54 -13.04 -16.64 -6.73
N LYS A 55 -11.95 -17.45 -6.64
CA LYS A 55 -12.10 -18.92 -6.63
C LYS A 55 -12.85 -19.41 -5.41
N ARG A 56 -12.67 -18.74 -4.26
CA ARG A 56 -13.31 -19.10 -3.00
C ARG A 56 -14.72 -18.51 -2.87
N TYR A 57 -14.93 -17.31 -3.43
CA TYR A 57 -16.17 -16.53 -3.33
C TYR A 57 -16.60 -15.99 -4.70
N PRO A 58 -17.09 -16.87 -5.60
CA PRO A 58 -17.35 -16.50 -7.00
C PRO A 58 -18.54 -15.53 -7.18
N GLU A 59 -19.40 -15.39 -6.17
CA GLU A 59 -20.55 -14.48 -6.21
C GLU A 59 -20.22 -13.04 -5.79
N VAL A 60 -18.94 -12.77 -5.40
CA VAL A 60 -18.50 -11.43 -5.07
C VAL A 60 -17.84 -10.77 -6.28
N ALA A 61 -18.43 -9.69 -6.78
CA ALA A 61 -17.84 -8.83 -7.79
C ALA A 61 -16.98 -7.76 -7.11
N VAL A 62 -15.68 -7.68 -7.46
CA VAL A 62 -14.74 -6.69 -6.91
C VAL A 62 -14.64 -5.48 -7.81
N GLU A 63 -14.81 -4.29 -7.23
CA GLU A 63 -14.57 -2.99 -7.86
C GLU A 63 -13.41 -2.31 -7.13
N LEU A 64 -12.24 -2.14 -7.79
CA LEU A 64 -11.03 -1.60 -7.21
C LEU A 64 -10.72 -0.21 -7.73
N THR A 65 -10.57 0.75 -6.83
CA THR A 65 -10.08 2.11 -7.11
C THR A 65 -8.70 2.29 -6.51
N LEU A 66 -7.75 2.76 -7.31
CA LEU A 66 -6.39 3.06 -6.88
C LEU A 66 -6.18 4.57 -6.79
N ALA A 67 -5.90 5.08 -5.58
CA ALA A 67 -5.59 6.50 -5.36
C ALA A 67 -4.74 6.68 -4.10
N GLN A 68 -3.96 7.78 -4.03
CA GLN A 68 -3.03 8.01 -2.92
C GLN A 68 -3.65 8.70 -1.70
N ARG A 69 -4.84 9.26 -1.82
CA ARG A 69 -5.57 9.84 -0.69
C ARG A 69 -6.35 8.77 0.07
N ILE A 70 -6.58 8.98 1.35
CA ILE A 70 -7.58 8.21 2.09
C ILE A 70 -8.95 8.76 1.71
N PRO A 71 -9.88 7.92 1.21
CA PRO A 71 -11.22 8.37 0.80
C PRO A 71 -12.10 8.65 2.02
N ASP A 72 -13.13 9.47 1.86
CA ASP A 72 -14.28 9.40 2.74
C ASP A 72 -15.07 8.13 2.45
N MET A 73 -14.86 7.11 3.28
CA MET A 73 -15.41 5.76 3.07
C MET A 73 -16.93 5.75 2.97
N LEU A 74 -17.60 6.61 3.75
CA LEU A 74 -19.06 6.65 3.81
C LEU A 74 -19.64 7.43 2.63
N GLU A 75 -19.11 8.61 2.35
CA GLU A 75 -19.61 9.46 1.26
C GLU A 75 -19.31 8.85 -0.11
N GLU A 76 -18.11 8.28 -0.29
CA GLU A 76 -17.70 7.68 -1.55
C GLU A 76 -18.16 6.21 -1.70
N GLY A 77 -18.70 5.62 -0.64
CA GLY A 77 -19.32 4.31 -0.65
C GLY A 77 -18.34 3.15 -0.83
N TYR A 78 -17.12 3.26 -0.31
CA TYR A 78 -16.17 2.15 -0.25
C TYR A 78 -16.48 1.23 0.92
N ASP A 79 -16.38 -0.07 0.69
CA ASP A 79 -16.53 -1.10 1.71
C ASP A 79 -15.22 -1.29 2.51
N VAL A 80 -14.07 -1.28 1.81
CA VAL A 80 -12.73 -1.45 2.41
C VAL A 80 -11.73 -0.52 1.75
N SER A 81 -10.81 0.05 2.55
CA SER A 81 -9.66 0.82 2.06
C SER A 81 -8.35 0.24 2.59
N LEU A 82 -7.38 -0.03 1.71
CA LEU A 82 -6.04 -0.45 2.09
C LEU A 82 -5.08 0.73 2.05
N VAL A 83 -4.44 0.99 3.18
CA VAL A 83 -3.54 2.12 3.34
C VAL A 83 -2.25 1.72 4.05
N VAL A 84 -1.20 2.51 3.82
CA VAL A 84 0.05 2.48 4.60
C VAL A 84 0.11 3.75 5.42
N ALA A 85 0.31 3.62 6.71
CA ALA A 85 0.43 4.76 7.61
C ALA A 85 1.35 4.44 8.79
N ARG A 86 1.99 5.48 9.35
CA ARG A 86 2.66 5.37 10.65
C ARG A 86 1.63 5.38 11.78
N GLU A 87 0.70 6.30 11.67
CA GLU A 87 -0.42 6.47 12.60
C GLU A 87 -1.67 6.73 11.78
N LEU A 88 -2.79 6.20 12.21
CA LEU A 88 -4.08 6.44 11.58
C LEU A 88 -4.78 7.57 12.33
N PRO A 89 -5.46 8.48 11.62
CA PRO A 89 -6.27 9.51 12.26
C PRO A 89 -7.42 8.87 13.06
N ASP A 90 -7.79 9.50 14.16
CA ASP A 90 -9.00 9.12 14.88
C ASP A 90 -10.21 9.35 13.97
N SER A 91 -10.81 8.27 13.52
CA SER A 91 -11.94 8.25 12.60
C SER A 91 -12.92 7.18 13.10
N GLY A 92 -14.21 7.35 12.87
CA GLY A 92 -15.21 6.34 13.19
C GLY A 92 -15.07 5.00 12.41
N LEU A 93 -13.92 4.76 11.77
CA LEU A 93 -13.60 3.54 11.02
C LEU A 93 -12.99 2.50 11.95
N ILE A 94 -13.23 1.24 11.65
CA ILE A 94 -12.45 0.13 12.19
C ILE A 94 -11.22 -0.04 11.30
N TYR A 95 -10.07 -0.33 11.90
CA TYR A 95 -8.87 -0.69 11.18
C TYR A 95 -8.29 -2.00 11.71
N ARG A 96 -7.86 -2.83 10.76
CA ARG A 96 -7.15 -4.07 11.05
C ARG A 96 -5.77 -3.98 10.43
N GLN A 97 -4.75 -4.15 11.25
CA GLN A 97 -3.38 -4.24 10.75
C GLN A 97 -3.18 -5.56 10.02
N LEU A 98 -2.69 -5.47 8.78
CA LEU A 98 -2.39 -6.62 7.91
C LEU A 98 -0.93 -7.03 7.98
N GLY A 99 -0.08 -6.14 8.49
CA GLY A 99 1.35 -6.34 8.64
C GLY A 99 2.10 -5.01 8.76
N SER A 100 3.42 -5.05 8.62
CA SER A 100 4.28 -3.88 8.65
C SER A 100 5.27 -3.86 7.50
N THR A 101 5.69 -2.67 7.10
CA THR A 101 6.65 -2.42 6.04
C THR A 101 7.56 -1.26 6.40
N PHE A 102 8.63 -1.09 5.66
CA PHE A 102 9.53 0.05 5.76
C PHE A 102 10.06 0.45 4.38
N SER A 103 10.74 1.57 4.30
CA SER A 103 11.36 2.06 3.09
C SER A 103 12.88 1.96 3.16
N ILE A 104 13.50 1.85 1.99
CA ILE A 104 14.95 1.79 1.79
C ILE A 104 15.39 2.82 0.77
N LEU A 105 16.67 3.17 0.81
CA LEU A 105 17.30 4.01 -0.20
C LEU A 105 17.78 3.16 -1.36
N CYS A 106 17.48 3.60 -2.59
CA CYS A 106 17.92 2.93 -3.81
C CYS A 106 18.43 3.93 -4.85
N ALA A 107 19.36 3.47 -5.67
CA ALA A 107 19.85 4.18 -6.86
C ALA A 107 20.08 3.18 -8.00
N SER A 108 20.15 3.64 -9.25
CA SER A 108 20.60 2.79 -10.35
C SER A 108 22.11 2.58 -10.31
N PRO A 109 22.65 1.44 -10.82
CA PRO A 109 24.08 1.23 -10.96
C PRO A 109 24.76 2.36 -11.72
N ALA A 110 24.19 2.80 -12.84
CA ALA A 110 24.75 3.88 -13.65
C ALA A 110 24.86 5.22 -12.91
N TYR A 111 23.93 5.53 -12.01
CA TYR A 111 24.04 6.71 -11.15
C TYR A 111 25.20 6.57 -10.17
N LEU A 112 25.33 5.41 -9.52
CA LEU A 112 26.40 5.15 -8.55
C LEU A 112 27.79 5.10 -9.20
N ASP A 113 27.91 4.57 -10.42
CA ASP A 113 29.15 4.57 -11.19
C ASP A 113 29.64 6.00 -11.48
N LYS A 114 28.71 6.93 -11.69
CA LYS A 114 29.02 8.32 -12.01
C LYS A 114 29.26 9.20 -10.78
N TYR A 115 28.50 9.02 -9.72
CA TYR A 115 28.48 9.91 -8.57
C TYR A 115 29.05 9.30 -7.28
N GLY A 116 29.39 8.01 -7.30
CA GLY A 116 29.89 7.27 -6.15
C GLY A 116 28.76 6.65 -5.30
N LEU A 117 29.16 5.72 -4.44
CA LEU A 117 28.28 5.05 -3.49
C LEU A 117 28.39 5.75 -2.13
N PRO A 118 27.31 6.32 -1.56
CA PRO A 118 27.33 6.86 -0.21
C PRO A 118 27.72 5.79 0.81
N GLN A 119 28.65 6.12 1.70
CA GLN A 119 29.10 5.23 2.79
C GLN A 119 28.44 5.58 4.11
N HIS A 120 28.09 6.85 4.32
CA HIS A 120 27.46 7.38 5.52
C HIS A 120 26.22 8.21 5.17
N PRO A 121 25.25 8.35 6.09
CA PRO A 121 24.07 9.19 5.86
C PRO A 121 24.38 10.62 5.43
N GLY A 122 25.45 11.22 5.96
CA GLY A 122 25.89 12.57 5.61
C GLY A 122 26.30 12.75 4.14
N ASP A 123 26.75 11.69 3.47
CA ASP A 123 27.15 11.75 2.06
C ASP A 123 25.97 12.05 1.14
N LEU A 124 24.74 11.76 1.58
CA LEU A 124 23.50 12.05 0.84
C LEU A 124 23.34 13.55 0.53
N LEU A 125 23.97 14.43 1.31
CA LEU A 125 23.97 15.88 1.06
C LEU A 125 24.66 16.27 -0.27
N ASN A 126 25.52 15.39 -0.79
CA ASN A 126 26.25 15.56 -2.05
C ASN A 126 25.60 14.83 -3.22
N HIS A 127 24.47 14.15 -3.00
CA HIS A 127 23.75 13.41 -4.02
C HIS A 127 22.42 14.08 -4.40
N ALA A 128 21.95 13.79 -5.62
CA ALA A 128 20.59 14.11 -6.02
C ALA A 128 19.63 13.16 -5.27
N CYS A 129 18.87 13.70 -4.34
CA CYS A 129 17.89 12.97 -3.57
C CYS A 129 16.48 13.20 -4.14
N LEU A 130 15.77 12.13 -4.47
CA LEU A 130 14.42 12.17 -5.05
C LEU A 130 13.38 12.00 -3.96
N GLN A 131 12.32 12.79 -4.00
CA GLN A 131 11.33 12.84 -2.91
C GLN A 131 10.04 12.12 -3.26
N LEU A 132 9.74 11.05 -2.50
CA LEU A 132 8.43 10.40 -2.51
C LEU A 132 7.51 11.12 -1.52
N VAL A 133 6.54 11.87 -2.04
CA VAL A 133 5.59 12.63 -1.23
C VAL A 133 4.38 11.78 -0.92
N SER A 134 4.02 11.67 0.34
CA SER A 134 2.79 11.02 0.79
C SER A 134 1.89 12.04 1.48
N PRO A 135 0.56 11.99 1.28
CA PRO A 135 -0.38 12.82 2.03
C PRO A 135 -0.27 12.63 3.55
N ILE A 136 0.22 11.46 3.97
CA ILE A 136 0.33 11.06 5.39
C ILE A 136 1.71 11.42 5.96
N SER A 137 2.70 11.71 5.11
CA SER A 137 4.07 12.04 5.53
C SER A 137 4.71 12.99 4.51
N PRO A 138 4.50 14.30 4.64
CA PRO A 138 5.23 15.29 3.86
C PRO A 138 6.69 15.29 4.36
N LEU A 139 7.58 14.61 3.65
CA LEU A 139 8.97 14.48 4.06
C LEU A 139 9.82 15.58 3.44
N ILE A 140 10.16 16.56 4.24
CA ILE A 140 11.23 17.53 3.95
C ILE A 140 12.59 16.95 4.38
N GLU A 141 12.55 15.90 5.20
CA GLU A 141 13.72 15.28 5.83
C GLU A 141 13.62 13.76 5.77
N TRP A 142 14.76 13.09 5.65
CA TRP A 142 14.86 11.66 5.75
C TRP A 142 15.36 11.26 7.14
N ALA A 143 14.52 10.64 7.93
CA ALA A 143 14.88 10.03 9.20
C ALA A 143 15.35 8.59 8.96
N LEU A 144 16.65 8.38 8.98
CA LEU A 144 17.32 7.10 8.75
C LEU A 144 17.55 6.40 10.08
N GLU A 145 16.99 5.23 10.24
CA GLU A 145 17.26 4.35 11.39
C GLU A 145 18.41 3.40 11.03
N GLY A 146 19.50 3.47 11.75
CA GLY A 146 20.69 2.64 11.54
C GLY A 146 21.31 2.13 12.84
N PRO A 147 22.48 1.47 12.77
CA PRO A 147 23.15 0.85 13.94
C PRO A 147 23.49 1.84 15.06
N GLU A 148 23.75 3.10 14.72
CA GLU A 148 24.11 4.17 15.66
C GLU A 148 22.88 4.98 16.14
N GLY A 149 21.67 4.52 15.80
CA GLY A 149 20.43 5.22 16.09
C GLY A 149 19.84 5.96 14.88
N GLN A 150 19.05 6.98 15.16
CA GLN A 150 18.36 7.76 14.13
C GLN A 150 19.22 8.96 13.68
N THR A 151 19.38 9.10 12.37
CA THR A 151 20.02 10.26 11.74
C THR A 151 19.01 10.95 10.83
N VAL A 152 18.85 12.27 10.98
CA VAL A 152 17.94 13.07 10.14
C VAL A 152 18.75 13.84 9.11
N ILE A 153 18.43 13.65 7.83
CA ILE A 153 19.08 14.31 6.70
C ILE A 153 18.08 15.25 6.02
N PRO A 154 18.38 16.56 5.92
CA PRO A 154 17.53 17.46 5.15
C PRO A 154 17.61 17.12 3.67
N VAL A 155 16.45 16.97 3.03
CA VAL A 155 16.38 16.59 1.60
C VAL A 155 15.99 17.82 0.78
N ARG A 156 16.88 18.19 -0.14
CA ARG A 156 16.57 19.15 -1.20
C ARG A 156 16.39 18.37 -2.49
N SER A 157 15.18 18.35 -3.02
CA SER A 157 14.87 17.60 -4.23
C SER A 157 14.32 18.49 -5.32
N ASN A 158 14.84 18.30 -6.53
CA ASN A 158 14.32 18.92 -7.75
C ASN A 158 13.24 18.06 -8.41
N PHE A 159 12.98 16.86 -7.86
CA PHE A 159 11.97 15.94 -8.36
C PHE A 159 11.16 15.35 -7.21
N GLN A 160 9.85 15.49 -7.30
CA GLN A 160 8.90 14.97 -6.33
C GLN A 160 7.82 14.17 -7.03
N VAL A 161 7.45 13.04 -6.46
CA VAL A 161 6.37 12.19 -6.97
C VAL A 161 5.64 11.53 -5.79
N ASN A 162 4.36 11.20 -5.99
CA ASN A 162 3.52 10.64 -4.93
C ASN A 162 3.23 9.13 -5.09
N VAL A 163 3.79 8.48 -6.12
CA VAL A 163 3.60 7.06 -6.41
C VAL A 163 4.94 6.35 -6.43
N ALA A 164 5.08 5.25 -5.66
CA ALA A 164 6.34 4.54 -5.52
C ALA A 164 6.86 3.93 -6.84
N GLU A 165 5.97 3.48 -7.73
CA GLU A 165 6.33 2.96 -9.05
C GLU A 165 6.93 4.05 -9.95
N ALA A 166 6.41 5.27 -9.87
CA ALA A 166 7.00 6.42 -10.57
C ALA A 166 8.36 6.80 -9.98
N MET A 167 8.51 6.73 -8.66
CA MET A 167 9.81 6.89 -8.00
C MET A 167 10.79 5.81 -8.45
N LEU A 168 10.37 4.54 -8.50
CA LEU A 168 11.21 3.44 -9.01
C LEU A 168 11.67 3.69 -10.44
N THR A 169 10.80 4.20 -11.30
CA THR A 169 11.15 4.59 -12.67
C THR A 169 12.22 5.69 -12.66
N ALA A 170 12.04 6.76 -11.89
CA ALA A 170 13.01 7.84 -11.78
C ALA A 170 14.39 7.37 -11.28
N VAL A 171 14.40 6.46 -10.31
CA VAL A 171 15.63 5.83 -9.81
C VAL A 171 16.33 5.02 -10.91
N ARG A 172 15.58 4.21 -11.69
CA ARG A 172 16.13 3.42 -12.82
C ARG A 172 16.72 4.30 -13.92
N GLU A 173 16.09 5.43 -14.20
CA GLU A 173 16.58 6.42 -15.17
C GLU A 173 17.84 7.18 -14.67
N GLY A 174 18.33 6.86 -13.46
CA GLY A 174 19.55 7.46 -12.93
C GLY A 174 19.39 8.91 -12.49
N MET A 175 18.16 9.34 -12.15
CA MET A 175 17.91 10.72 -11.72
C MET A 175 18.48 11.02 -10.33
N GLY A 176 18.74 9.98 -9.51
CA GLY A 176 19.27 10.16 -8.17
C GLY A 176 19.01 8.98 -7.24
N ILE A 177 19.14 9.24 -5.94
CA ILE A 177 18.83 8.31 -4.86
C ILE A 177 17.37 8.56 -4.43
N GLY A 178 16.54 7.53 -4.47
CA GLY A 178 15.14 7.60 -4.07
C GLY A 178 14.82 6.73 -2.87
N VAL A 179 13.81 7.13 -2.10
CA VAL A 179 13.20 6.32 -1.05
C VAL A 179 12.13 5.45 -1.68
N LEU A 180 12.22 4.14 -1.48
CA LEU A 180 11.26 3.17 -1.99
C LEU A 180 10.77 2.25 -0.87
N PRO A 181 9.46 2.03 -0.73
CA PRO A 181 8.95 0.93 0.08
C PRO A 181 9.53 -0.40 -0.42
N ILE A 182 9.85 -1.33 0.48
CA ILE A 182 10.47 -2.61 0.08
C ILE A 182 9.64 -3.37 -0.94
N TYR A 183 8.31 -3.34 -0.81
CA TYR A 183 7.39 -4.02 -1.72
C TYR A 183 7.42 -3.48 -3.16
N SER A 184 7.84 -2.23 -3.37
CA SER A 184 8.05 -1.66 -4.71
C SER A 184 9.48 -1.87 -5.21
N ALA A 185 10.46 -2.10 -4.32
CA ALA A 185 11.87 -2.20 -4.65
C ALA A 185 12.37 -3.62 -4.91
N VAL A 186 11.79 -4.63 -4.23
CA VAL A 186 12.36 -5.98 -4.12
C VAL A 186 12.59 -6.66 -5.47
N ASP A 187 11.65 -6.53 -6.41
CA ASP A 187 11.78 -7.17 -7.72
C ASP A 187 12.84 -6.47 -8.59
N ALA A 188 12.97 -5.15 -8.47
CA ALA A 188 14.01 -4.38 -9.16
C ALA A 188 15.41 -4.63 -8.60
N LEU A 189 15.52 -4.85 -7.28
CA LEU A 189 16.77 -5.28 -6.62
C LEU A 189 17.19 -6.67 -7.09
N ARG A 190 16.25 -7.63 -7.18
CA ARG A 190 16.51 -8.98 -7.71
C ARG A 190 17.01 -8.94 -9.16
N ALA A 191 16.40 -8.08 -9.96
CA ALA A 191 16.78 -7.88 -11.36
C ALA A 191 18.09 -7.09 -11.53
N GLY A 192 18.68 -6.53 -10.46
CA GLY A 192 19.88 -5.70 -10.51
C GLY A 192 19.70 -4.35 -11.21
N THR A 193 18.45 -3.93 -11.48
CA THR A 193 18.17 -2.63 -12.14
C THR A 193 18.29 -1.45 -11.20
N ILE A 194 18.26 -1.71 -9.90
CA ILE A 194 18.56 -0.78 -8.83
C ILE A 194 19.44 -1.47 -7.77
N VAL A 195 20.14 -0.67 -6.99
CA VAL A 195 20.99 -1.12 -5.88
C VAL A 195 20.55 -0.43 -4.61
N ARG A 196 20.56 -1.16 -3.49
CA ARG A 196 20.28 -0.58 -2.17
C ARG A 196 21.48 0.27 -1.73
N VAL A 197 21.18 1.50 -1.33
CA VAL A 197 22.14 2.46 -0.79
C VAL A 197 22.03 2.46 0.73
N LEU A 198 23.14 2.56 1.44
CA LEU A 198 23.20 2.51 2.92
C LEU A 198 22.43 1.28 3.47
N PRO A 199 22.86 0.06 3.18
CA PRO A 199 22.07 -1.15 3.44
C PRO A 199 21.77 -1.41 4.92
N GLN A 200 22.52 -0.79 5.84
CA GLN A 200 22.26 -0.89 7.29
C GLN A 200 21.21 0.10 7.79
N HIS A 201 20.69 0.95 6.90
CA HIS A 201 19.71 1.98 7.25
C HIS A 201 18.35 1.65 6.60
N ARG A 202 17.30 2.04 7.30
CA ARG A 202 15.92 1.99 6.82
C ARG A 202 15.19 3.26 7.22
N LEU A 203 14.10 3.53 6.52
CA LEU A 203 13.23 4.67 6.79
C LEU A 203 11.81 4.17 7.01
N GLN A 204 11.04 4.93 7.81
CA GLN A 204 9.59 4.82 7.84
C GLN A 204 9.09 3.41 8.13
N ASN A 205 9.21 2.95 9.38
CA ASN A 205 8.41 1.83 9.83
C ASN A 205 6.92 2.22 9.76
N MET A 206 6.16 1.53 8.93
CA MET A 206 4.74 1.79 8.69
C MET A 206 3.91 0.53 8.81
N GLY A 207 2.70 0.67 9.33
CA GLY A 207 1.70 -0.39 9.28
C GLY A 207 0.97 -0.40 7.94
N VAL A 208 0.62 -1.59 7.47
CA VAL A 208 -0.33 -1.81 6.37
C VAL A 208 -1.68 -2.13 7.01
N TYR A 209 -2.70 -1.38 6.67
CA TYR A 209 -4.01 -1.47 7.31
C TYR A 209 -5.14 -1.66 6.31
N ALA A 210 -6.13 -2.45 6.70
CA ALA A 210 -7.46 -2.45 6.10
C ALA A 210 -8.37 -1.58 6.98
N LEU A 211 -8.98 -0.56 6.38
CA LEU A 211 -9.97 0.31 7.00
C LEU A 211 -11.35 -0.04 6.47
N TYR A 212 -12.35 -0.08 7.34
CA TYR A 212 -13.74 -0.32 6.96
C TYR A 212 -14.70 0.33 7.96
N PRO A 213 -15.93 0.68 7.53
CA PRO A 213 -16.90 1.32 8.41
C PRO A 213 -17.30 0.42 9.59
N SER A 214 -17.43 1.01 10.79
CA SER A 214 -18.02 0.33 11.93
C SER A 214 -19.50 0.11 11.67
N ARG A 215 -19.94 -1.16 11.65
CA ARG A 215 -21.34 -1.55 11.52
C ARG A 215 -21.66 -2.57 12.60
N GLN A 216 -22.88 -2.51 13.12
CA GLN A 216 -23.34 -3.48 14.11
C GLN A 216 -23.33 -4.92 13.54
N TYR A 217 -23.57 -5.06 12.23
CA TYR A 217 -23.42 -6.29 11.47
C TYR A 217 -22.54 -6.00 10.26
N LEU A 218 -21.36 -6.60 10.22
CA LEU A 218 -20.45 -6.47 9.11
C LEU A 218 -20.87 -7.42 7.99
N ASP A 219 -21.04 -6.91 6.76
CA ASP A 219 -21.40 -7.72 5.60
C ASP A 219 -20.38 -8.86 5.40
N ALA A 220 -20.83 -10.07 5.08
CA ALA A 220 -19.97 -11.24 4.91
C ALA A 220 -18.87 -11.03 3.86
N LYS A 221 -19.15 -10.27 2.78
CA LYS A 221 -18.15 -9.91 1.76
C LYS A 221 -17.02 -9.06 2.31
N ILE A 222 -17.29 -8.18 3.29
CA ILE A 222 -16.25 -7.33 3.91
C ILE A 222 -15.40 -8.16 4.86
N SER A 223 -16.03 -8.92 5.78
CA SER A 223 -15.31 -9.75 6.75
C SER A 223 -14.42 -10.78 6.06
N THR A 224 -14.96 -11.53 5.08
CA THR A 224 -14.18 -12.54 4.34
C THR A 224 -13.06 -11.94 3.51
N TRP A 225 -13.26 -10.74 2.93
CA TRP A 225 -12.19 -10.05 2.23
C TRP A 225 -11.08 -9.58 3.17
N VAL A 226 -11.42 -8.98 4.32
CA VAL A 226 -10.44 -8.51 5.30
C VAL A 226 -9.64 -9.68 5.88
N ASP A 227 -10.28 -10.84 6.15
CA ASP A 227 -9.59 -12.06 6.60
C ASP A 227 -8.66 -12.60 5.51
N TRP A 228 -9.14 -12.67 4.25
CA TRP A 228 -8.34 -13.07 3.11
C TRP A 228 -7.11 -12.18 2.90
N MET A 229 -7.30 -10.86 3.00
CA MET A 229 -6.19 -9.91 2.89
C MET A 229 -5.20 -10.04 4.04
N HIS A 230 -5.66 -10.31 5.26
CA HIS A 230 -4.77 -10.54 6.39
C HIS A 230 -3.86 -11.75 6.16
N GLU A 231 -4.41 -12.87 5.69
CA GLU A 231 -3.64 -14.08 5.39
C GLU A 231 -2.65 -13.86 4.24
N THR A 232 -3.09 -13.22 3.16
CA THR A 232 -2.30 -13.09 1.93
C THR A 232 -1.26 -11.97 2.00
N VAL A 233 -1.60 -10.82 2.58
CA VAL A 233 -0.69 -9.66 2.69
C VAL A 233 0.42 -9.93 3.70
N ASP A 234 0.11 -10.47 4.88
CA ASP A 234 1.12 -10.77 5.89
C ASP A 234 2.19 -11.73 5.33
N LYS A 235 1.75 -12.80 4.67
CA LYS A 235 2.67 -13.75 4.01
C LYS A 235 3.56 -13.06 2.99
N THR A 236 2.99 -12.25 2.09
CA THR A 236 3.77 -11.59 1.03
C THR A 236 4.72 -10.52 1.61
N LEU A 237 4.32 -9.80 2.65
CA LEU A 237 5.20 -8.88 3.37
C LEU A 237 6.41 -9.59 3.97
N GLN A 238 6.19 -10.75 4.61
CA GLN A 238 7.28 -11.58 5.16
C GLN A 238 8.22 -12.08 4.05
N GLU A 239 7.67 -12.51 2.91
CA GLU A 239 8.46 -12.93 1.73
C GLU A 239 9.32 -11.76 1.18
N ASP A 240 8.77 -10.55 1.11
CA ASP A 240 9.50 -9.35 0.67
C ASP A 240 10.63 -9.00 1.65
N HIS A 241 10.40 -9.08 2.98
CA HIS A 241 11.44 -8.88 4.00
C HIS A 241 12.57 -9.91 3.88
N GLN A 242 12.24 -11.20 3.80
CA GLN A 242 13.22 -12.29 3.63
C GLN A 242 14.02 -12.14 2.34
N ALA A 243 13.37 -11.72 1.27
CA ALA A 243 14.04 -11.47 0.00
C ALA A 243 15.07 -10.34 0.10
N LEU A 244 14.72 -9.26 0.80
CA LEU A 244 15.64 -8.15 1.03
C LEU A 244 16.86 -8.56 1.87
N GLU A 245 16.67 -9.38 2.91
CA GLU A 245 17.75 -9.92 3.75
C GLU A 245 18.72 -10.78 2.93
N ARG A 246 18.20 -11.68 2.09
CA ARG A 246 19.02 -12.51 1.20
C ARG A 246 19.83 -11.67 0.21
N LEU A 247 19.26 -10.60 -0.34
CA LEU A 247 19.96 -9.69 -1.24
C LEU A 247 21.07 -8.89 -0.52
N GLY A 248 20.90 -8.61 0.78
CA GLY A 248 21.91 -7.94 1.61
C GLY A 248 23.07 -8.84 2.02
N SER A 249 22.89 -10.16 2.07
CA SER A 249 23.93 -11.16 2.46
C SER A 249 24.78 -11.67 1.29
N LEU A 250 24.46 -11.28 0.06
CA LEU A 250 25.19 -11.69 -1.16
C LEU A 250 26.26 -10.65 -1.62
N ARG A 251 26.60 -9.65 -0.77
CA ARG A 251 27.59 -8.60 -1.09
C ARG A 251 28.72 -8.54 -0.09
#